data_ce0a5cbbfee1aaee87b5c12a2c55340d
#
_entry.id   ce0a5cbbfee1aaee87b5c12a2c55340d
#
_cell.length_a   1.000
_cell.length_b   1.000
_cell.length_c   1.000
_cell.angle_alpha   90.00
_cell.angle_beta   90.00
_cell.angle_gamma   90.00
#
_symmetry.space_group_name_H-M   'P 1'
#
loop_
_entity.id
_entity.type
_entity.pdbx_description
1 polymer ?
#
loop_
_entity_poly.entity_id
_entity_poly.type
_entity_poly.pdbx_seq_one_letter_code
_entity_poly.pdbx_strand_id
1 'polypeptide(L)'
;IYTLILISLLLKGGDKPDYTPVFLGVALLMVVSVVLLVLTVREKKLAQEVAKANLEEETEEEQKADKTGELTPGVKRSLTMILISIFLWFTAYNAVTTAFSRYARTVWGMEGGGFANCLMVATVAAIISYIPIGVISAKVGRKNTIMGGLVLMLISFFAAIFFTEYHAVINLGFALIGMGWAAVSVNSLPMVVEMCSSEDVGKYTGLYYTFSMSAQIVTPILSGVFLQYVSYRTLFPYACVFTVAAMITMSMVHHGDNKPERKKNLLENFDVED
;
A
#
# COMPACT_ATOMS: atom_id res chain seq x y z
N ILE A 1 7.04 -2.47 -15.75
CA ILE A 1 7.94 -2.92 -16.83
C ILE A 1 7.20 -3.88 -17.76
N TYR A 2 6.62 -4.98 -17.27
CA TYR A 2 5.86 -5.96 -18.06
C TYR A 2 4.74 -5.32 -18.88
N THR A 3 3.91 -4.47 -18.27
CA THR A 3 2.82 -3.76 -18.94
C THR A 3 3.31 -2.86 -20.07
N LEU A 4 4.45 -2.20 -19.89
CA LEU A 4 5.06 -1.36 -20.92
C LEU A 4 5.56 -2.17 -22.11
N ILE A 5 6.23 -3.29 -21.85
CA ILE A 5 6.71 -4.20 -22.88
C ILE A 5 5.54 -4.75 -23.69
N LEU A 6 4.47 -5.19 -23.01
CA LEU A 6 3.27 -5.69 -23.66
C LEU A 6 2.56 -4.63 -24.50
N ILE A 7 2.36 -3.44 -23.96
CA ILE A 7 1.74 -2.33 -24.68
C ILE A 7 2.57 -1.95 -25.90
N SER A 8 3.90 -1.86 -25.77
CA SER A 8 4.78 -1.47 -26.86
C SER A 8 4.91 -2.52 -27.96
N LEU A 9 4.82 -3.81 -27.59
CA LEU A 9 4.99 -4.92 -28.53
C LEU A 9 3.68 -5.36 -29.21
N LEU A 10 2.56 -5.33 -28.46
CA LEU A 10 1.31 -5.96 -28.90
C LEU A 10 0.24 -4.96 -29.36
N LEU A 11 0.33 -3.69 -28.99
CA LEU A 11 -0.63 -2.67 -29.42
C LEU A 11 -0.15 -1.82 -30.59
N LYS A 12 0.82 -2.29 -31.37
CA LYS A 12 1.25 -1.67 -32.61
C LYS A 12 0.24 -1.93 -33.71
N GLY A 13 -0.65 -0.98 -33.95
CA GLY A 13 -1.37 -0.82 -35.20
C GLY A 13 -2.85 -1.22 -35.18
N GLY A 14 -3.72 -0.24 -35.42
CA GLY A 14 -5.13 -0.37 -35.76
C GLY A 14 -6.06 0.45 -34.86
N ASP A 15 -7.18 0.89 -35.42
CA ASP A 15 -8.23 1.68 -34.73
C ASP A 15 -8.92 0.94 -33.58
N LYS A 16 -8.70 -0.37 -33.43
CA LYS A 16 -9.19 -1.18 -32.30
C LYS A 16 -8.05 -2.10 -31.82
N PRO A 17 -7.41 -1.79 -30.68
CA PRO A 17 -6.35 -2.65 -30.15
C PRO A 17 -6.92 -4.01 -29.72
N ASP A 18 -6.31 -5.10 -30.20
CA ASP A 18 -6.62 -6.45 -29.75
C ASP A 18 -5.86 -6.75 -28.46
N TYR A 19 -6.59 -6.84 -27.36
CA TYR A 19 -6.04 -7.15 -26.03
C TYR A 19 -5.86 -8.65 -25.78
N THR A 20 -6.31 -9.54 -26.68
CA THR A 20 -6.24 -10.99 -26.49
C THR A 20 -4.81 -11.48 -26.22
N PRO A 21 -3.76 -11.06 -26.98
CA PRO A 21 -2.39 -11.49 -26.69
C PRO A 21 -1.88 -11.02 -25.32
N VAL A 22 -2.34 -9.86 -24.85
CA VAL A 22 -1.98 -9.32 -23.51
C VAL A 22 -2.54 -10.23 -22.43
N PHE A 23 -3.83 -10.57 -22.50
CA PHE A 23 -4.47 -11.45 -21.52
C PHE A 23 -3.90 -12.86 -21.55
N LEU A 24 -3.61 -13.42 -22.73
CA LEU A 24 -2.96 -14.73 -22.86
C LEU A 24 -1.56 -14.72 -22.25
N GLY A 25 -0.77 -13.68 -22.49
CA GLY A 25 0.57 -13.53 -21.90
C GLY A 25 0.53 -13.44 -20.36
N VAL A 26 -0.42 -12.69 -19.81
CA VAL A 26 -0.63 -12.61 -18.35
C VAL A 26 -1.05 -13.98 -17.80
N ALA A 27 -2.02 -14.65 -18.42
CA ALA A 27 -2.48 -15.96 -18.00
C ALA A 27 -1.35 -17.01 -18.01
N LEU A 28 -0.53 -17.02 -19.05
CA LEU A 28 0.63 -17.90 -19.14
C LEU A 28 1.63 -17.65 -18.01
N LEU A 29 1.97 -16.38 -17.74
CA LEU A 29 2.87 -16.01 -16.66
C LEU A 29 2.33 -16.43 -15.29
N MET A 30 1.02 -16.24 -15.06
CA MET A 30 0.39 -16.69 -13.81
C MET A 30 0.49 -18.20 -13.63
N VAL A 31 0.18 -18.98 -14.67
CA VAL A 31 0.29 -20.45 -14.65
C VAL A 31 1.73 -20.88 -14.37
N VAL A 32 2.71 -20.31 -15.09
CA VAL A 32 4.13 -20.60 -14.89
C VAL A 32 4.57 -20.26 -13.46
N SER A 33 4.16 -19.11 -12.93
CA SER A 33 4.48 -18.70 -11.56
C SER A 33 3.91 -19.67 -10.52
N VAL A 34 2.66 -20.11 -10.68
CA VAL A 34 2.03 -21.10 -9.79
C VAL A 34 2.73 -22.46 -9.88
N VAL A 35 3.05 -22.92 -11.09
CA VAL A 35 3.78 -24.18 -11.29
C VAL A 35 5.15 -24.11 -10.64
N LEU A 36 5.91 -23.03 -10.84
CA LEU A 36 7.21 -22.83 -10.20
C LEU A 36 7.08 -22.84 -8.66
N LEU A 37 6.07 -22.14 -8.12
CA LEU A 37 5.83 -22.10 -6.68
C LEU A 37 5.52 -23.49 -6.12
N VAL A 38 4.63 -24.25 -6.74
CA VAL A 38 4.29 -25.62 -6.33
C VAL A 38 5.50 -26.57 -6.40
N LEU A 39 6.36 -26.41 -7.40
CA LEU A 39 7.53 -27.26 -7.59
C LEU A 39 8.69 -26.89 -6.66
N THR A 40 8.85 -25.60 -6.33
CA THR A 40 10.00 -25.12 -5.54
C THR A 40 9.69 -25.01 -4.05
N VAL A 41 8.48 -24.63 -3.66
CA VAL A 41 8.10 -24.42 -2.26
C VAL A 41 7.53 -25.71 -1.67
N ARG A 42 8.26 -26.31 -0.76
CA ARG A 42 7.80 -27.48 0.03
C ARG A 42 7.14 -26.97 1.33
N GLU A 43 5.89 -26.50 1.23
CA GLU A 43 5.15 -25.92 2.36
C GLU A 43 5.21 -26.75 3.65
N LYS A 44 5.13 -28.09 3.55
CA LYS A 44 5.19 -28.98 4.72
C LYS A 44 6.53 -28.93 5.46
N LYS A 45 7.66 -28.75 4.73
CA LYS A 45 8.97 -28.60 5.38
C LYS A 45 9.14 -27.23 6.01
N LEU A 46 8.73 -26.17 5.28
CA LEU A 46 8.78 -24.80 5.79
C LEU A 46 7.91 -24.64 7.05
N ALA A 47 6.69 -25.17 7.03
CA ALA A 47 5.79 -25.14 8.18
C ALA A 47 6.36 -25.91 9.39
N GLN A 48 7.09 -27.01 9.17
CA GLN A 48 7.75 -27.75 10.24
C GLN A 48 9.00 -27.03 10.78
N GLU A 49 9.74 -26.35 9.93
CA GLU A 49 10.91 -25.55 10.31
C GLU A 49 10.48 -24.31 11.10
N VAL A 50 9.44 -23.60 10.65
CA VAL A 50 8.84 -22.47 11.38
C VAL A 50 8.23 -22.93 12.71
N ALA A 51 7.53 -24.07 12.75
CA ALA A 51 7.00 -24.60 14.00
C ALA A 51 8.09 -25.03 14.99
N LYS A 52 9.24 -25.52 14.50
CA LYS A 52 10.41 -25.83 15.35
C LYS A 52 11.09 -24.57 15.87
N ALA A 53 11.30 -23.58 14.99
CA ALA A 53 11.88 -22.30 15.39
C ALA A 53 11.01 -21.59 16.44
N ASN A 54 9.70 -21.58 16.27
CA ASN A 54 8.78 -21.02 17.26
C ASN A 54 8.82 -21.77 18.61
N LEU A 55 8.98 -23.12 18.60
CA LEU A 55 9.12 -23.91 19.83
C LEU A 55 10.46 -23.66 20.55
N GLU A 56 11.52 -23.33 19.79
CA GLU A 56 12.82 -22.97 20.36
C GLU A 56 12.80 -21.55 20.95
N GLU A 57 12.12 -20.59 20.29
CA GLU A 57 11.89 -19.24 20.82
C GLU A 57 10.97 -19.24 22.06
N GLU A 58 9.87 -20.04 22.06
CA GLU A 58 8.98 -20.19 23.23
C GLU A 58 9.73 -20.67 24.48
N THR A 59 10.73 -21.55 24.34
CA THR A 59 11.53 -22.04 25.47
C THR A 59 12.44 -20.97 26.07
N GLU A 60 12.86 -19.98 25.29
CA GLU A 60 13.67 -18.84 25.78
C GLU A 60 12.80 -17.69 26.31
N GLU A 61 11.59 -17.49 25.77
CA GLU A 61 10.67 -16.42 26.19
C GLU A 61 9.80 -16.78 27.39
N GLU A 62 9.45 -18.06 27.63
CA GLU A 62 8.74 -18.50 28.84
C GLU A 62 9.48 -18.18 30.13
N GLN A 63 10.80 -17.97 30.09
CA GLN A 63 11.57 -17.47 31.23
C GLN A 63 11.45 -15.96 31.47
N LYS A 64 10.80 -15.19 30.58
CA LYS A 64 10.70 -13.71 30.66
C LYS A 64 9.29 -13.14 30.70
N ALA A 65 8.23 -13.91 30.50
CA ALA A 65 6.88 -13.37 30.33
C ALA A 65 5.84 -14.00 31.27
N ASP A 66 5.70 -13.42 32.42
CA ASP A 66 4.44 -13.35 33.14
C ASP A 66 3.59 -12.23 32.48
N LYS A 67 2.86 -12.52 31.40
CA LYS A 67 1.90 -11.58 30.81
C LYS A 67 0.70 -12.32 30.23
N THR A 68 -0.38 -12.30 30.99
CA THR A 68 -1.76 -12.46 30.51
C THR A 68 -1.93 -11.76 29.17
N GLY A 69 -2.28 -12.55 28.12
CA GLY A 69 -2.37 -12.11 26.72
C GLY A 69 -3.46 -11.10 26.37
N GLU A 70 -3.84 -10.20 27.29
CA GLU A 70 -4.79 -9.12 27.02
C GLU A 70 -4.07 -7.80 26.78
N LEU A 71 -4.29 -7.24 25.56
CA LEU A 71 -3.83 -5.89 25.24
C LEU A 71 -4.39 -4.87 26.22
N THR A 72 -3.54 -3.99 26.72
CA THR A 72 -3.98 -2.86 27.56
C THR A 72 -4.99 -1.98 26.83
N PRO A 73 -5.91 -1.30 27.53
CA PRO A 73 -6.91 -0.43 26.89
C PRO A 73 -6.30 0.63 25.97
N GLY A 74 -5.10 1.13 26.27
CA GLY A 74 -4.37 2.10 25.46
C GLY A 74 -3.90 1.49 24.13
N VAL A 75 -3.36 0.27 24.14
CA VAL A 75 -2.94 -0.46 22.95
C VAL A 75 -4.15 -0.83 22.09
N LYS A 76 -5.25 -1.32 22.68
CA LYS A 76 -6.51 -1.59 21.97
C LYS A 76 -7.03 -0.36 21.23
N ARG A 77 -7.00 0.82 21.89
CA ARG A 77 -7.39 2.09 21.24
C ARG A 77 -6.47 2.45 20.08
N SER A 78 -5.15 2.36 20.27
CA SER A 78 -4.18 2.65 19.20
C SER A 78 -4.35 1.70 18.01
N LEU A 79 -4.56 0.41 18.25
CA LEU A 79 -4.84 -0.59 17.24
C LEU A 79 -6.11 -0.25 16.45
N THR A 80 -7.20 0.08 17.14
CA THR A 80 -8.45 0.48 16.48
C THR A 80 -8.25 1.72 15.62
N MET A 81 -7.54 2.74 16.12
CA MET A 81 -7.26 3.96 15.37
C MET A 81 -6.40 3.72 14.14
N ILE A 82 -5.37 2.87 14.22
CA ILE A 82 -4.55 2.56 13.03
C ILE A 82 -5.34 1.73 12.00
N LEU A 83 -6.18 0.78 12.42
CA LEU A 83 -7.03 0.01 11.51
C LEU A 83 -8.04 0.91 10.76
N ILE A 84 -8.65 1.86 11.47
CA ILE A 84 -9.50 2.89 10.84
C ILE A 84 -8.67 3.75 9.87
N SER A 85 -7.47 4.17 10.26
CA SER A 85 -6.58 4.93 9.40
C SER A 85 -6.24 4.16 8.12
N ILE A 86 -5.94 2.85 8.24
CA ILE A 86 -5.69 1.94 7.11
C ILE A 86 -6.88 1.95 6.15
N PHE A 87 -8.09 1.76 6.65
CA PHE A 87 -9.30 1.82 5.83
C PHE A 87 -9.42 3.16 5.10
N LEU A 88 -9.20 4.28 5.79
CA LEU A 88 -9.37 5.62 5.24
C LEU A 88 -8.34 5.96 4.16
N TRP A 89 -7.04 5.70 4.38
CA TRP A 89 -6.04 5.99 3.35
C TRP A 89 -6.11 5.03 2.15
N PHE A 90 -6.47 3.75 2.38
CA PHE A 90 -6.77 2.85 1.28
C PHE A 90 -7.97 3.33 0.47
N THR A 91 -9.00 3.87 1.14
CA THR A 91 -10.17 4.47 0.47
C THR A 91 -9.75 5.66 -0.40
N ALA A 92 -8.91 6.57 0.11
CA ALA A 92 -8.41 7.71 -0.66
C ALA A 92 -7.59 7.26 -1.88
N TYR A 93 -6.61 6.38 -1.68
CA TYR A 93 -5.72 5.92 -2.73
C TYR A 93 -6.44 5.10 -3.80
N ASN A 94 -7.29 4.15 -3.39
CA ASN A 94 -8.01 3.30 -4.32
C ASN A 94 -9.04 4.07 -5.15
N ALA A 95 -9.65 5.13 -4.62
CA ALA A 95 -10.53 5.99 -5.41
C ALA A 95 -9.79 6.58 -6.62
N VAL A 96 -8.58 7.10 -6.38
CA VAL A 96 -7.77 7.67 -7.46
C VAL A 96 -7.31 6.58 -8.43
N THR A 97 -6.71 5.50 -7.95
CA THR A 97 -6.16 4.46 -8.84
C THR A 97 -7.22 3.75 -9.70
N THR A 98 -8.43 3.56 -9.18
CA THR A 98 -9.51 2.87 -9.91
C THR A 98 -10.30 3.80 -10.84
N ALA A 99 -10.53 5.04 -10.46
CA ALA A 99 -11.38 5.97 -11.22
C ALA A 99 -10.59 6.98 -12.07
N PHE A 100 -9.27 7.06 -11.90
CA PHE A 100 -8.42 8.06 -12.57
C PHE A 100 -8.50 8.01 -14.10
N SER A 101 -8.59 6.82 -14.69
CA SER A 101 -8.71 6.68 -16.15
C SER A 101 -9.94 7.38 -16.71
N ARG A 102 -11.08 7.25 -16.02
CA ARG A 102 -12.32 7.95 -16.40
C ARG A 102 -12.22 9.44 -16.13
N TYR A 103 -11.68 9.83 -14.99
CA TYR A 103 -11.46 11.23 -14.64
C TYR A 103 -10.57 11.93 -15.68
N ALA A 104 -9.41 11.36 -15.99
CA ALA A 104 -8.45 11.92 -16.93
C ALA A 104 -9.05 12.11 -18.34
N ARG A 105 -9.86 11.14 -18.77
CA ARG A 105 -10.56 11.24 -20.05
C ARG A 105 -11.65 12.30 -20.02
N THR A 106 -12.47 12.35 -18.96
CA THR A 106 -13.66 13.21 -18.91
C THR A 106 -13.33 14.65 -18.54
N VAL A 107 -12.38 14.87 -17.60
CA VAL A 107 -12.06 16.20 -17.06
C VAL A 107 -10.86 16.81 -17.76
N TRP A 108 -9.80 16.02 -18.03
CA TRP A 108 -8.56 16.50 -18.63
C TRP A 108 -8.46 16.25 -20.15
N GLY A 109 -9.47 15.61 -20.76
CA GLY A 109 -9.47 15.34 -22.20
C GLY A 109 -8.37 14.40 -22.67
N MET A 110 -7.82 13.55 -21.78
CA MET A 110 -6.71 12.64 -22.14
C MET A 110 -7.23 11.48 -22.97
N GLU A 111 -6.75 11.39 -24.22
CA GLU A 111 -7.06 10.29 -25.13
C GLU A 111 -5.90 9.28 -25.20
N GLY A 112 -6.12 8.14 -25.88
CA GLY A 112 -5.08 7.19 -26.23
C GLY A 112 -4.35 6.53 -25.06
N GLY A 113 -4.94 6.49 -23.85
CA GLY A 113 -4.31 5.84 -22.70
C GLY A 113 -3.24 6.69 -21.99
N GLY A 114 -3.12 7.99 -22.29
CA GLY A 114 -2.13 8.89 -21.67
C GLY A 114 -2.18 8.91 -20.14
N PHE A 115 -3.34 8.64 -19.53
CA PHE A 115 -3.50 8.50 -18.08
C PHE A 115 -2.60 7.39 -17.47
N ALA A 116 -2.27 6.35 -18.25
CA ALA A 116 -1.41 5.27 -17.78
C ALA A 116 0.01 5.76 -17.46
N ASN A 117 0.51 6.79 -18.16
CA ASN A 117 1.80 7.39 -17.89
C ASN A 117 1.84 8.02 -16.49
N CYS A 118 0.77 8.70 -16.08
CA CYS A 118 0.69 9.29 -14.74
C CYS A 118 0.74 8.22 -13.65
N LEU A 119 -0.04 7.14 -13.79
CA LEU A 119 -0.04 6.01 -12.85
C LEU A 119 1.31 5.27 -12.84
N MET A 120 1.96 5.17 -14.00
CA MET A 120 3.29 4.59 -14.10
C MET A 120 4.33 5.42 -13.37
N VAL A 121 4.31 6.75 -13.51
CA VAL A 121 5.19 7.66 -12.77
C VAL A 121 5.02 7.46 -11.25
N ALA A 122 3.77 7.36 -10.76
CA ALA A 122 3.51 7.06 -9.37
C ALA A 122 4.10 5.71 -8.94
N THR A 123 3.91 4.67 -9.75
CA THR A 123 4.43 3.32 -9.45
C THR A 123 5.96 3.30 -9.42
N VAL A 124 6.62 3.91 -10.39
CA VAL A 124 8.09 3.98 -10.45
C VAL A 124 8.63 4.78 -9.25
N ALA A 125 8.01 5.92 -8.95
CA ALA A 125 8.38 6.71 -7.78
C ALA A 125 8.22 5.93 -6.47
N ALA A 126 7.14 5.15 -6.31
CA ALA A 126 6.95 4.27 -5.17
C ALA A 126 8.07 3.22 -5.05
N ILE A 127 8.38 2.52 -6.15
CA ILE A 127 9.42 1.47 -6.16
C ILE A 127 10.79 2.04 -5.76
N ILE A 128 11.17 3.18 -6.32
CA ILE A 128 12.44 3.85 -6.00
C ILE A 128 12.46 4.31 -4.53
N SER A 129 11.30 4.68 -4.00
CA SER A 129 11.17 5.24 -2.65
C SER A 129 11.14 4.19 -1.55
N TYR A 130 10.86 2.90 -1.83
CA TYR A 130 10.75 1.88 -0.79
C TYR A 130 12.00 1.76 0.07
N ILE A 131 13.19 1.73 -0.53
CA ILE A 131 14.46 1.60 0.20
C ILE A 131 14.77 2.87 1.02
N PRO A 132 14.78 4.09 0.43
CA PRO A 132 15.03 5.31 1.21
C PRO A 132 14.03 5.52 2.35
N ILE A 133 12.75 5.20 2.13
CA ILE A 133 11.71 5.35 3.14
C ILE A 133 11.92 4.37 4.30
N GLY A 134 12.35 3.13 4.05
CA GLY A 134 12.72 2.21 5.12
C GLY A 134 13.82 2.78 6.02
N VAL A 135 14.86 3.38 5.41
CA VAL A 135 15.95 4.05 6.15
C VAL A 135 15.46 5.28 6.93
N ILE A 136 14.58 6.08 6.33
CA ILE A 136 13.99 7.27 6.99
C ILE A 136 13.12 6.82 8.16
N SER A 137 12.29 5.80 7.97
CA SER A 137 11.41 5.25 9.00
C SER A 137 12.19 4.76 10.23
N ALA A 138 13.33 4.10 10.02
CA ALA A 138 14.21 3.68 11.10
C ALA A 138 14.77 4.84 11.95
N LYS A 139 14.91 6.04 11.35
CA LYS A 139 15.43 7.23 12.04
C LYS A 139 14.35 8.07 12.71
N VAL A 140 13.26 8.31 11.99
CA VAL A 140 12.21 9.28 12.35
C VAL A 140 11.07 8.61 13.12
N GLY A 141 10.91 7.30 12.93
CA GLY A 141 9.78 6.50 13.44
C GLY A 141 8.74 6.24 12.36
N ARG A 142 7.99 5.14 12.52
CA ARG A 142 7.00 4.69 11.53
C ARG A 142 5.80 5.63 11.45
N LYS A 143 5.29 6.07 12.60
CA LYS A 143 4.16 7.00 12.66
C LYS A 143 4.44 8.29 11.90
N ASN A 144 5.60 8.92 12.14
CA ASN A 144 5.97 10.17 11.49
C ASN A 144 6.19 9.98 9.99
N THR A 145 6.74 8.84 9.59
CA THR A 145 6.93 8.49 8.16
C THR A 145 5.58 8.31 7.45
N ILE A 146 4.62 7.61 8.07
CA ILE A 146 3.25 7.50 7.55
C ILE A 146 2.60 8.87 7.44
N MET A 147 2.69 9.70 8.49
CA MET A 147 2.13 11.06 8.47
C MET A 147 2.75 11.90 7.35
N GLY A 148 4.07 11.86 7.17
CA GLY A 148 4.74 12.51 6.05
C GLY A 148 4.26 12.02 4.69
N GLY A 149 4.06 10.71 4.53
CA GLY A 149 3.49 10.12 3.33
C GLY A 149 2.07 10.60 3.03
N LEU A 150 1.21 10.66 4.06
CA LEU A 150 -0.15 11.19 3.92
C LEU A 150 -0.15 12.68 3.55
N VAL A 151 0.78 13.48 4.07
CA VAL A 151 0.94 14.89 3.69
C VAL A 151 1.33 15.02 2.23
N LEU A 152 2.29 14.23 1.73
CA LEU A 152 2.66 14.23 0.31
C LEU A 152 1.49 13.88 -0.60
N MET A 153 0.70 12.87 -0.24
CA MET A 153 -0.51 12.49 -0.96
C MET A 153 -1.55 13.61 -0.94
N LEU A 154 -1.79 14.21 0.24
CA LEU A 154 -2.77 15.29 0.40
C LEU A 154 -2.43 16.51 -0.44
N ILE A 155 -1.16 16.95 -0.42
CA ILE A 155 -0.69 18.08 -1.25
C ILE A 155 -0.94 17.79 -2.73
N SER A 156 -0.65 16.57 -3.18
CA SER A 156 -0.80 16.15 -4.57
C SER A 156 -2.28 16.09 -4.97
N PHE A 157 -3.14 15.49 -4.14
CA PHE A 157 -4.58 15.43 -4.40
C PHE A 157 -5.19 16.84 -4.40
N PHE A 158 -4.79 17.68 -3.45
CA PHE A 158 -5.27 19.05 -3.37
C PHE A 158 -4.84 19.87 -4.58
N ALA A 159 -3.58 19.78 -4.99
CA ALA A 159 -3.10 20.45 -6.20
C ALA A 159 -3.86 20.00 -7.46
N ALA A 160 -4.17 18.70 -7.57
CA ALA A 160 -4.87 18.14 -8.71
C ALA A 160 -6.30 18.70 -8.89
N ILE A 161 -6.94 19.23 -7.84
CA ILE A 161 -8.26 19.86 -7.90
C ILE A 161 -8.27 21.07 -8.84
N PHE A 162 -7.17 21.82 -8.91
CA PHE A 162 -7.08 23.06 -9.67
C PHE A 162 -6.77 22.86 -11.15
N PHE A 163 -6.40 21.65 -11.57
CA PHE A 163 -6.16 21.38 -12.98
C PHE A 163 -7.44 21.02 -13.70
N THR A 164 -7.76 21.79 -14.73
CA THR A 164 -8.92 21.57 -15.62
C THR A 164 -8.56 20.79 -16.87
N GLU A 165 -7.28 20.72 -17.20
CA GLU A 165 -6.70 19.99 -18.33
C GLU A 165 -5.35 19.38 -17.93
N TYR A 166 -4.83 18.47 -18.75
CA TYR A 166 -3.57 17.83 -18.47
C TYR A 166 -2.38 18.78 -18.71
N HIS A 167 -1.52 18.88 -17.71
CA HIS A 167 -0.22 19.53 -17.78
C HIS A 167 0.86 18.57 -17.31
N ALA A 168 2.07 18.62 -17.90
CA ALA A 168 3.17 17.75 -17.56
C ALA A 168 3.57 17.81 -16.07
N VAL A 169 3.35 18.95 -15.41
CA VAL A 169 3.60 19.14 -13.97
C VAL A 169 2.76 18.20 -13.08
N ILE A 170 1.63 17.70 -13.58
CA ILE A 170 0.77 16.73 -12.89
C ILE A 170 1.54 15.44 -12.58
N ASN A 171 2.49 15.05 -13.44
CA ASN A 171 3.34 13.88 -13.20
C ASN A 171 4.19 14.03 -11.94
N LEU A 172 4.60 15.25 -11.56
CA LEU A 172 5.25 15.49 -10.28
C LEU A 172 4.31 15.19 -9.12
N GLY A 173 3.03 15.57 -9.20
CA GLY A 173 2.01 15.18 -8.22
C GLY A 173 1.87 13.68 -8.10
N PHE A 174 1.84 12.95 -9.24
CA PHE A 174 1.79 11.48 -9.23
C PHE A 174 3.06 10.85 -8.65
N ALA A 175 4.23 11.42 -8.88
CA ALA A 175 5.46 10.98 -8.22
C ALA A 175 5.37 11.15 -6.69
N LEU A 176 4.87 12.29 -6.21
CA LEU A 176 4.65 12.51 -4.77
C LEU A 176 3.59 11.56 -4.17
N ILE A 177 2.53 11.24 -4.92
CA ILE A 177 1.54 10.21 -4.51
C ILE A 177 2.24 8.86 -4.36
N GLY A 178 3.09 8.47 -5.31
CA GLY A 178 3.86 7.22 -5.25
C GLY A 178 4.80 7.16 -4.05
N MET A 179 5.55 8.23 -3.80
CA MET A 179 6.41 8.35 -2.62
C MET A 179 5.61 8.27 -1.31
N GLY A 180 4.49 9.00 -1.24
CA GLY A 180 3.59 8.98 -0.10
C GLY A 180 3.00 7.59 0.15
N TRP A 181 2.58 6.91 -0.92
CA TRP A 181 2.10 5.53 -0.85
C TRP A 181 3.17 4.56 -0.34
N ALA A 182 4.41 4.68 -0.81
CA ALA A 182 5.53 3.88 -0.31
C ALA A 182 5.76 4.09 1.19
N ALA A 183 5.70 5.35 1.67
CA ALA A 183 5.84 5.66 3.09
C ALA A 183 4.76 5.02 3.95
N VAL A 184 3.52 5.01 3.46
CA VAL A 184 2.39 4.38 4.16
C VAL A 184 2.50 2.86 4.13
N SER A 185 2.73 2.26 2.97
CA SER A 185 2.66 0.80 2.77
C SER A 185 3.78 0.05 3.48
N VAL A 186 5.02 0.58 3.49
CA VAL A 186 6.16 -0.06 4.18
C VAL A 186 5.97 -0.08 5.70
N ASN A 187 5.32 0.93 6.27
CA ASN A 187 5.28 1.12 7.71
C ASN A 187 3.98 0.63 8.38
N SER A 188 2.90 0.50 7.62
CA SER A 188 1.57 0.24 8.20
C SER A 188 1.41 -1.15 8.79
N LEU A 189 1.79 -2.20 8.08
CA LEU A 189 1.69 -3.58 8.58
C LEU A 189 2.64 -3.83 9.75
N PRO A 190 3.95 -3.49 9.67
CA PRO A 190 4.84 -3.62 10.82
C PRO A 190 4.35 -2.89 12.06
N MET A 191 3.76 -1.69 11.92
CA MET A 191 3.21 -0.93 13.03
C MET A 191 2.02 -1.63 13.71
N VAL A 192 1.19 -2.35 12.95
CA VAL A 192 0.09 -3.16 13.51
C VAL A 192 0.63 -4.38 14.24
N VAL A 193 1.60 -5.08 13.65
CA VAL A 193 2.17 -6.32 14.20
C VAL A 193 2.99 -6.05 15.46
N GLU A 194 3.70 -4.93 15.56
CA GLU A 194 4.43 -4.55 16.78
C GLU A 194 3.54 -4.33 18.02
N MET A 195 2.24 -4.13 17.83
CA MET A 195 1.30 -3.97 18.94
C MET A 195 0.80 -5.28 19.52
N CYS A 196 1.16 -6.43 18.94
CA CYS A 196 0.68 -7.74 19.37
C CYS A 196 1.84 -8.61 19.90
N SER A 197 1.48 -9.68 20.61
CA SER A 197 2.39 -10.76 20.98
C SER A 197 2.74 -11.62 19.77
N SER A 198 3.86 -12.36 19.83
CA SER A 198 4.32 -13.26 18.75
C SER A 198 3.24 -14.29 18.36
N GLU A 199 2.48 -14.78 19.34
CA GLU A 199 1.38 -15.74 19.14
C GLU A 199 0.20 -15.17 18.33
N ASP A 200 -0.06 -13.87 18.43
CA ASP A 200 -1.20 -13.20 17.82
C ASP A 200 -0.89 -12.56 16.44
N VAL A 201 0.33 -12.62 15.94
CA VAL A 201 0.76 -12.00 14.68
C VAL A 201 -0.17 -12.32 13.51
N GLY A 202 -0.56 -13.59 13.36
CA GLY A 202 -1.49 -14.01 12.30
C GLY A 202 -2.86 -13.34 12.38
N LYS A 203 -3.41 -13.17 13.59
CA LYS A 203 -4.70 -12.51 13.85
C LYS A 203 -4.63 -11.02 13.49
N TYR A 204 -3.58 -10.31 13.88
CA TYR A 204 -3.45 -8.87 13.60
C TYR A 204 -3.09 -8.59 12.14
N THR A 205 -2.32 -9.47 11.51
CA THR A 205 -2.13 -9.46 10.06
C THR A 205 -3.47 -9.67 9.33
N GLY A 206 -4.28 -10.61 9.79
CA GLY A 206 -5.63 -10.82 9.26
C GLY A 206 -6.53 -9.58 9.40
N LEU A 207 -6.49 -8.90 10.56
CA LEU A 207 -7.22 -7.64 10.76
C LEU A 207 -6.73 -6.54 9.80
N TYR A 208 -5.41 -6.36 9.65
CA TYR A 208 -4.85 -5.43 8.68
C TYR A 208 -5.41 -5.65 7.27
N TYR A 209 -5.36 -6.89 6.79
CA TYR A 209 -5.89 -7.21 5.47
C TYR A 209 -7.41 -7.07 5.39
N THR A 210 -8.14 -7.39 6.45
CA THR A 210 -9.60 -7.19 6.49
C THR A 210 -9.96 -5.73 6.28
N PHE A 211 -9.33 -4.79 6.97
CA PHE A 211 -9.60 -3.36 6.82
C PHE A 211 -9.13 -2.82 5.46
N SER A 212 -7.94 -3.19 5.00
CA SER A 212 -7.40 -2.74 3.71
C SER A 212 -8.21 -3.28 2.52
N MET A 213 -8.60 -4.56 2.53
CA MET A 213 -9.42 -5.17 1.47
C MET A 213 -10.86 -4.65 1.50
N SER A 214 -11.43 -4.44 2.69
CA SER A 214 -12.76 -3.80 2.82
C SER A 214 -12.77 -2.42 2.16
N ALA A 215 -11.72 -1.62 2.36
CA ALA A 215 -11.58 -0.34 1.68
C ALA A 215 -11.52 -0.51 0.15
N GLN A 216 -10.79 -1.51 -0.36
CA GLN A 216 -10.70 -1.78 -1.80
C GLN A 216 -12.06 -2.18 -2.41
N ILE A 217 -12.93 -2.87 -1.67
CA ILE A 217 -14.27 -3.25 -2.13
C ILE A 217 -15.22 -2.06 -2.06
N VAL A 218 -15.21 -1.33 -0.95
CA VAL A 218 -16.15 -0.23 -0.69
C VAL A 218 -15.83 1.00 -1.55
N THR A 219 -14.57 1.28 -1.79
CA THR A 219 -14.13 2.50 -2.49
C THR A 219 -14.66 2.64 -3.90
N PRO A 220 -14.59 1.64 -4.81
CA PRO A 220 -15.14 1.78 -6.16
C PRO A 220 -16.64 2.06 -6.16
N ILE A 221 -17.38 1.51 -5.19
CA ILE A 221 -18.82 1.74 -5.03
C ILE A 221 -19.06 3.18 -4.60
N LEU A 222 -18.47 3.61 -3.49
CA LEU A 222 -18.67 4.97 -2.97
C LEU A 222 -18.17 6.04 -3.94
N SER A 223 -16.93 5.94 -4.41
CA SER A 223 -16.38 6.92 -5.36
C SER A 223 -17.16 6.91 -6.67
N GLY A 224 -17.57 5.72 -7.15
CA GLY A 224 -18.38 5.58 -8.35
C GLY A 224 -19.73 6.33 -8.26
N VAL A 225 -20.41 6.24 -7.12
CA VAL A 225 -21.65 7.00 -6.86
C VAL A 225 -21.39 8.50 -6.92
N PHE A 226 -20.35 9.00 -6.25
CA PHE A 226 -20.03 10.43 -6.31
C PHE A 226 -19.64 10.90 -7.72
N LEU A 227 -18.83 10.11 -8.43
CA LEU A 227 -18.42 10.46 -9.80
C LEU A 227 -19.61 10.46 -10.78
N GLN A 228 -20.54 9.52 -10.64
CA GLN A 228 -21.66 9.36 -11.56
C GLN A 228 -22.81 10.33 -11.29
N TYR A 229 -23.16 10.51 -10.02
CA TYR A 229 -24.36 11.29 -9.65
C TYR A 229 -24.07 12.74 -9.29
N VAL A 230 -22.82 13.09 -8.91
CA VAL A 230 -22.44 14.47 -8.57
C VAL A 230 -21.59 15.06 -9.67
N SER A 231 -20.35 14.64 -9.82
CA SER A 231 -19.43 15.07 -10.89
C SER A 231 -18.16 14.25 -10.87
N TYR A 232 -17.53 14.04 -12.03
CA TYR A 232 -16.18 13.47 -12.10
C TYR A 232 -15.14 14.32 -11.35
N ARG A 233 -15.34 15.64 -11.24
CA ARG A 233 -14.44 16.53 -10.48
C ARG A 233 -14.40 16.25 -8.98
N THR A 234 -15.29 15.42 -8.44
CA THR A 234 -15.31 15.03 -7.01
C THR A 234 -14.21 14.06 -6.63
N LEU A 235 -13.49 13.45 -7.59
CA LEU A 235 -12.47 12.42 -7.32
C LEU A 235 -11.38 12.90 -6.35
N PHE A 236 -10.73 14.01 -6.67
CA PHE A 236 -9.64 14.52 -5.81
C PHE A 236 -10.14 15.14 -4.51
N PRO A 237 -11.22 15.93 -4.46
CA PRO A 237 -11.85 16.32 -3.20
C PRO A 237 -12.21 15.15 -2.29
N TYR A 238 -12.77 14.07 -2.84
CA TYR A 238 -13.04 12.83 -2.12
C TYR A 238 -11.74 12.27 -1.51
N ALA A 239 -10.69 12.12 -2.32
CA ALA A 239 -9.39 11.62 -1.84
C ALA A 239 -8.79 12.52 -0.74
N CYS A 240 -8.92 13.85 -0.86
CA CYS A 240 -8.47 14.79 0.18
C CYS A 240 -9.20 14.57 1.51
N VAL A 241 -10.52 14.45 1.50
CA VAL A 241 -11.33 14.26 2.72
C VAL A 241 -10.92 12.98 3.44
N PHE A 242 -10.79 11.87 2.72
CA PHE A 242 -10.39 10.60 3.32
C PHE A 242 -8.93 10.60 3.79
N THR A 243 -8.02 11.29 3.08
CA THR A 243 -6.63 11.45 3.53
C THR A 243 -6.54 12.28 4.81
N VAL A 244 -7.28 13.38 4.91
CA VAL A 244 -7.34 14.20 6.13
C VAL A 244 -7.93 13.39 7.29
N ALA A 245 -9.00 12.65 7.06
CA ALA A 245 -9.59 11.77 8.08
C ALA A 245 -8.57 10.71 8.55
N ALA A 246 -7.81 10.11 7.61
CA ALA A 246 -6.73 9.19 7.94
C ALA A 246 -5.62 9.85 8.79
N MET A 247 -5.24 11.10 8.49
CA MET A 247 -4.27 11.85 9.27
C MET A 247 -4.76 12.11 10.70
N ILE A 248 -6.05 12.47 10.86
CA ILE A 248 -6.64 12.70 12.17
C ILE A 248 -6.63 11.41 12.99
N THR A 249 -7.10 10.29 12.44
CA THR A 249 -7.12 9.01 13.16
C THR A 249 -5.70 8.51 13.46
N MET A 250 -4.75 8.69 12.52
CA MET A 250 -3.35 8.32 12.71
C MET A 250 -2.66 9.18 13.78
N SER A 251 -3.02 10.46 13.93
CA SER A 251 -2.49 11.32 15.00
C SER A 251 -2.82 10.78 16.38
N MET A 252 -3.97 10.10 16.53
CA MET A 252 -4.45 9.51 17.80
C MET A 252 -3.79 8.17 18.16
N VAL A 253 -2.95 7.60 17.27
CA VAL A 253 -2.19 6.38 17.54
C VAL A 253 -0.96 6.72 18.38
N HIS A 254 -0.77 6.05 19.52
CA HIS A 254 0.34 6.31 20.45
C HIS A 254 1.26 5.09 20.66
N HIS A 255 0.92 3.92 20.12
CA HIS A 255 1.65 2.67 20.27
C HIS A 255 2.03 2.09 18.90
N GLY A 256 2.98 1.16 18.88
CA GLY A 256 3.43 0.51 17.63
C GLY A 256 4.43 1.35 16.82
N ASP A 257 5.07 2.36 17.44
CA ASP A 257 6.09 3.22 16.83
C ASP A 257 7.45 3.01 17.53
N ASN A 258 7.79 1.74 17.80
CA ASN A 258 9.12 1.41 18.30
C ASN A 258 10.12 1.67 17.17
N LYS A 259 11.16 2.45 17.49
CA LYS A 259 12.24 2.66 16.51
C LYS A 259 12.99 1.35 16.35
N PRO A 260 13.08 0.78 15.12
CA PRO A 260 13.86 -0.43 14.91
C PRO A 260 15.29 -0.18 15.36
N GLU A 261 15.90 -1.14 16.05
CA GLU A 261 17.30 -1.09 16.46
C GLU A 261 18.18 -0.91 15.20
N ARG A 262 19.06 0.07 15.24
CA ARG A 262 19.91 0.44 14.12
C ARG A 262 21.04 -0.59 14.00
N LYS A 263 20.89 -1.61 13.18
CA LYS A 263 22.02 -2.50 12.81
C LYS A 263 23.12 -1.66 12.14
N LYS A 264 24.38 -1.94 12.49
CA LYS A 264 25.53 -1.08 12.12
C LYS A 264 25.84 -1.07 10.63
N ASN A 265 25.45 -2.10 9.88
CA ASN A 265 25.68 -2.23 8.44
C ASN A 265 24.37 -2.26 7.66
N LEU A 266 24.35 -1.59 6.50
CA LEU A 266 23.18 -1.57 5.60
C LEU A 266 22.79 -2.99 5.12
N LEU A 267 23.75 -3.88 4.98
CA LEU A 267 23.55 -5.28 4.55
C LEU A 267 22.94 -6.15 5.66
N GLU A 268 23.25 -5.90 6.92
CA GLU A 268 22.66 -6.61 8.07
C GLU A 268 21.15 -6.30 8.25
N ASN A 269 20.62 -5.26 7.61
CA ASN A 269 19.18 -5.00 7.60
C ASN A 269 18.42 -5.92 6.63
N PHE A 270 19.12 -6.64 5.77
CA PHE A 270 18.57 -7.60 4.82
C PHE A 270 18.88 -9.05 5.19
N ASP A 271 19.78 -9.29 6.15
CA ASP A 271 19.96 -10.60 6.73
C ASP A 271 18.73 -10.91 7.58
N VAL A 272 17.86 -11.73 7.04
CA VAL A 272 16.92 -12.53 7.82
C VAL A 272 17.81 -13.52 8.55
N GLU A 273 17.89 -13.46 9.86
CA GLU A 273 18.59 -14.43 10.67
C GLU A 273 18.08 -15.81 10.26
N ASP A 274 19.02 -16.65 9.72
CA ASP A 274 18.77 -18.04 9.35
C ASP A 274 18.44 -18.88 10.59
#